data_32ef3f082192a7c95c3e8576f0a7256c
#
_entry.id   32ef3f082192a7c95c3e8576f0a7256c
#
_cell.length_a   1.000
_cell.length_b   1.000
_cell.length_c   1.000
_cell.angle_alpha   90.00
_cell.angle_beta   90.00
_cell.angle_gamma   90.00
#
_symmetry.space_group_name_H-M   'P 1'
#
loop_
_entity.id
_entity.type
_entity.pdbx_description
1 polymer ?
#
loop_
_entity_poly.entity_id
_entity_poly.type
_entity_poly.pdbx_seq_one_letter_code
_entity_poly.pdbx_strand_id
1 'polypeptide(L)'
;MSGLVEKIVELLDEKKAENIQTFDMRGKDYFVDDVVIATSLNSRHSFSLVENIKPALTGSYLKIDENEDWVVVDIGDMLIHIMSPEYRTLYNIEEFLQEREANNT
;
A
#
# COMPACT_ATOMS: atom_id res chain seq x y z
N MET A 1 -12.11 -3.87 10.85
CA MET A 1 -10.95 -3.06 10.60
C MET A 1 -9.70 -3.64 11.21
N SER A 2 -8.62 -3.61 10.50
CA SER A 2 -7.39 -4.23 10.94
C SER A 2 -6.49 -3.22 11.64
N GLY A 3 -6.04 -3.55 12.86
CA GLY A 3 -5.06 -2.72 13.54
C GLY A 3 -3.75 -2.65 12.78
N LEU A 4 -3.47 -3.63 11.93
CA LEU A 4 -2.26 -3.62 11.13
C LEU A 4 -2.31 -2.52 10.05
N VAL A 5 -3.48 -2.29 9.44
CA VAL A 5 -3.60 -1.20 8.47
C VAL A 5 -3.24 0.12 9.12
N GLU A 6 -3.79 0.37 10.31
CA GLU A 6 -3.52 1.61 11.03
C GLU A 6 -2.04 1.73 11.38
N LYS A 7 -1.43 0.63 11.77
CA LYS A 7 -0.01 0.62 12.11
C LYS A 7 0.85 0.93 10.88
N ILE A 8 0.51 0.32 9.75
CA ILE A 8 1.26 0.57 8.51
C ILE A 8 1.15 2.04 8.11
N VAL A 9 -0.06 2.61 8.19
CA VAL A 9 -0.26 4.02 7.85
C VAL A 9 0.61 4.91 8.76
N GLU A 10 0.62 4.60 10.05
CA GLU A 10 1.41 5.36 11.00
C GLU A 10 2.90 5.30 10.66
N LEU A 11 3.39 4.10 10.33
CA LEU A 11 4.81 3.92 10.02
C LEU A 11 5.20 4.60 8.71
N LEU A 12 4.31 4.59 7.72
CA LEU A 12 4.55 5.30 6.47
C LEU A 12 4.58 6.81 6.70
N ASP A 13 3.67 7.30 7.52
CA ASP A 13 3.60 8.73 7.82
C ASP A 13 4.84 9.19 8.58
N GLU A 14 5.39 8.34 9.46
CA GLU A 14 6.60 8.65 10.20
C GLU A 14 7.75 9.03 9.29
N LYS A 15 7.83 8.37 8.13
CA LYS A 15 8.92 8.59 7.17
C LYS A 15 8.47 9.47 6.02
N LYS A 16 7.42 10.26 6.23
CA LYS A 16 7.02 11.31 5.30
C LYS A 16 6.46 10.81 3.99
N ALA A 17 5.87 9.61 3.96
CA ALA A 17 5.14 9.19 2.78
C ALA A 17 3.99 10.17 2.55
N GLU A 18 3.68 10.43 1.29
CA GLU A 18 2.66 11.41 0.94
C GLU A 18 1.42 10.73 0.41
N ASN A 19 0.28 11.39 0.58
CA ASN A 19 -0.98 10.99 -0.04
C ASN A 19 -1.32 9.54 0.25
N ILE A 20 -1.26 9.16 1.54
CA ILE A 20 -1.53 7.79 1.97
C ILE A 20 -3.03 7.54 1.92
N GLN A 21 -3.45 6.48 1.23
CA GLN A 21 -4.85 6.09 1.14
C GLN A 21 -4.99 4.61 1.45
N THR A 22 -6.11 4.26 2.05
CA THR A 22 -6.41 2.87 2.39
C THR A 22 -7.74 2.48 1.80
N PHE A 23 -7.86 1.20 1.43
CA PHE A 23 -9.08 0.67 0.84
C PHE A 23 -9.43 -0.64 1.54
N ASP A 24 -10.65 -0.74 2.04
CA ASP A 24 -11.16 -1.96 2.66
C ASP A 24 -11.92 -2.72 1.57
N MET A 25 -11.35 -3.84 1.15
CA MET A 25 -11.91 -4.63 0.06
C MET A 25 -12.63 -5.88 0.54
N ARG A 26 -12.84 -6.00 1.86
CA ARG A 26 -13.57 -7.15 2.42
C ARG A 26 -14.98 -7.20 1.87
N GLY A 27 -15.37 -8.38 1.42
CA GLY A 27 -16.69 -8.55 0.85
C GLY A 27 -16.83 -8.00 -0.56
N LYS A 28 -15.77 -7.43 -1.11
CA LYS A 28 -15.75 -6.94 -2.48
C LYS A 28 -15.18 -8.03 -3.38
N ASP A 29 -15.36 -7.90 -4.66
CA ASP A 29 -14.82 -8.84 -5.62
C ASP A 29 -13.35 -8.51 -5.87
N TYR A 30 -12.50 -8.84 -4.89
CA TYR A 30 -11.09 -8.51 -4.97
C TYR A 30 -10.30 -9.55 -4.17
N PHE A 31 -9.03 -9.74 -4.54
CA PHE A 31 -8.25 -10.86 -4.04
C PHE A 31 -7.54 -10.61 -2.70
N VAL A 32 -7.52 -9.39 -2.20
CA VAL A 32 -6.99 -9.10 -0.86
C VAL A 32 -8.02 -8.31 -0.08
N ASP A 33 -7.86 -8.32 1.24
CA ASP A 33 -8.80 -7.64 2.13
C ASP A 33 -8.52 -6.15 2.25
N ASP A 34 -7.25 -5.77 2.23
CA ASP A 34 -6.86 -4.38 2.44
C ASP A 34 -5.82 -3.96 1.41
N VAL A 35 -5.90 -2.70 0.98
CA VAL A 35 -4.89 -2.10 0.10
C VAL A 35 -4.49 -0.76 0.68
N VAL A 36 -3.18 -0.52 0.74
CA VAL A 36 -2.64 0.76 1.17
C VAL A 36 -1.80 1.31 0.03
N ILE A 37 -2.01 2.58 -0.31
CA ILE A 37 -1.25 3.24 -1.36
C ILE A 37 -0.60 4.48 -0.78
N ALA A 38 0.69 4.65 -1.04
CA ALA A 38 1.43 5.81 -0.56
C ALA A 38 2.36 6.29 -1.66
N THR A 39 2.72 7.57 -1.60
CA THR A 39 3.62 8.18 -2.58
C THR A 39 4.97 8.43 -1.94
N SER A 40 6.03 8.06 -2.65
CA SER A 40 7.41 8.34 -2.24
C SER A 40 8.00 9.38 -3.19
N LEU A 41 9.05 10.06 -2.71
CA LEU A 41 9.70 11.12 -3.50
C LEU A 41 10.71 10.57 -4.50
N ASN A 42 11.31 9.42 -4.19
CA ASN A 42 12.33 8.80 -5.02
C ASN A 42 12.57 7.38 -4.52
N SER A 43 13.45 6.65 -5.18
CA SER A 43 13.68 5.25 -4.82
C SER A 43 14.32 5.10 -3.44
N ARG A 44 15.17 6.05 -3.04
CA ARG A 44 15.75 6.02 -1.70
C ARG A 44 14.67 6.18 -0.64
N HIS A 45 13.71 7.07 -0.88
CA HIS A 45 12.58 7.27 0.03
C HIS A 45 11.74 5.99 0.09
N SER A 46 11.49 5.38 -1.07
CA SER A 46 10.74 4.12 -1.10
C SER A 46 11.43 3.05 -0.26
N PHE A 47 12.75 2.93 -0.39
CA PHE A 47 13.50 1.96 0.40
C PHE A 47 13.36 2.23 1.89
N SER A 48 13.44 3.50 2.28
CA SER A 48 13.30 3.89 3.69
C SER A 48 11.92 3.54 4.22
N LEU A 49 10.89 3.76 3.41
CA LEU A 49 9.52 3.44 3.80
C LEU A 49 9.36 1.94 4.02
N VAL A 50 9.87 1.14 3.09
CA VAL A 50 9.79 -0.32 3.22
C VAL A 50 10.52 -0.80 4.47
N GLU A 51 11.73 -0.28 4.71
CA GLU A 51 12.49 -0.68 5.89
C GLU A 51 11.77 -0.32 7.18
N ASN A 52 11.02 0.77 7.17
CA ASN A 52 10.31 1.20 8.37
C ASN A 52 9.08 0.35 8.68
N ILE A 53 8.47 -0.26 7.66
CA ILE A 53 7.28 -1.10 7.90
C ILE A 53 7.62 -2.58 8.10
N LYS A 54 8.79 -3.03 7.66
CA LYS A 54 9.15 -4.45 7.74
C LYS A 54 9.01 -5.05 9.14
N PRO A 55 9.46 -4.37 10.21
CA PRO A 55 9.35 -4.99 11.54
C PRO A 55 7.91 -5.30 11.94
N ALA A 56 6.94 -4.52 11.46
CA ALA A 56 5.53 -4.74 11.78
C ALA A 56 4.96 -5.93 11.00
N LEU A 57 5.70 -6.44 10.01
CA LEU A 57 5.24 -7.53 9.15
C LEU A 57 5.88 -8.86 9.51
N THR A 58 6.63 -8.89 10.61
CA THR A 58 7.32 -10.10 11.07
C THR A 58 6.30 -11.19 11.37
N GLY A 59 6.59 -12.41 10.90
CA GLY A 59 5.71 -13.53 11.14
C GLY A 59 4.61 -13.72 10.12
N SER A 60 4.50 -12.79 9.18
CA SER A 60 3.52 -12.88 8.10
C SER A 60 4.17 -13.37 6.82
N TYR A 61 3.33 -13.86 5.88
CA TYR A 61 3.81 -14.05 4.52
C TYR A 61 4.31 -12.70 4.01
N LEU A 62 5.43 -12.70 3.29
CA LEU A 62 6.01 -11.44 2.84
C LEU A 62 6.67 -11.64 1.49
N LYS A 63 6.25 -10.87 0.52
CA LYS A 63 6.89 -10.82 -0.78
C LYS A 63 6.98 -9.36 -1.20
N ILE A 64 8.16 -8.91 -1.60
CA ILE A 64 8.38 -7.52 -1.99
C ILE A 64 8.89 -7.49 -3.41
N ASP A 65 8.17 -6.78 -4.28
CA ASP A 65 8.59 -6.50 -5.65
C ASP A 65 9.08 -5.07 -5.69
N GLU A 66 10.38 -4.89 -5.84
CA GLU A 66 10.97 -3.55 -5.83
C GLU A 66 11.31 -3.10 -7.23
N ASN A 67 10.71 -1.99 -7.64
CA ASN A 67 11.05 -1.29 -8.85
C ASN A 67 11.24 0.17 -8.49
N GLU A 68 11.91 0.90 -9.34
CA GLU A 68 12.28 2.28 -9.02
C GLU A 68 11.08 3.15 -8.70
N ASP A 69 10.00 3.00 -9.45
CA ASP A 69 8.82 3.87 -9.33
C ASP A 69 7.64 3.21 -8.67
N TRP A 70 7.70 1.92 -8.38
CA TRP A 70 6.54 1.21 -7.86
C TRP A 70 7.01 -0.01 -7.07
N VAL A 71 6.89 0.07 -5.76
CA VAL A 71 7.19 -1.05 -4.87
C VAL A 71 5.88 -1.65 -4.39
N VAL A 72 5.76 -2.96 -4.48
CA VAL A 72 4.59 -3.68 -3.97
C VAL A 72 5.02 -4.58 -2.83
N VAL A 73 4.41 -4.40 -1.67
CA VAL A 73 4.66 -5.27 -0.51
C VAL A 73 3.41 -6.11 -0.32
N ASP A 74 3.57 -7.42 -0.51
CA ASP A 74 2.48 -8.38 -0.46
C ASP A 74 2.60 -9.20 0.82
N ILE A 75 1.59 -9.13 1.69
CA ILE A 75 1.60 -9.90 2.93
C ILE A 75 0.44 -10.89 3.00
N GLY A 76 -0.08 -11.27 1.84
CA GLY A 76 -1.10 -12.30 1.72
C GLY A 76 -2.50 -11.74 1.61
N ASP A 77 -2.96 -11.08 2.65
CA ASP A 77 -4.31 -10.49 2.65
C ASP A 77 -4.29 -8.96 2.56
N MET A 78 -3.12 -8.38 2.37
CA MET A 78 -2.98 -6.93 2.22
C MET A 78 -1.88 -6.63 1.20
N LEU A 79 -2.11 -5.63 0.36
CA LEU A 79 -1.09 -5.11 -0.55
C LEU A 79 -0.76 -3.68 -0.14
N ILE A 80 0.52 -3.37 -0.13
CA ILE A 80 0.98 -2.00 0.14
C ILE A 80 1.71 -1.55 -1.12
N HIS A 81 1.21 -0.47 -1.73
CA HIS A 81 1.80 0.10 -2.94
C HIS A 81 2.52 1.38 -2.57
N ILE A 82 3.80 1.47 -2.91
CA ILE A 82 4.58 2.69 -2.72
C ILE A 82 5.01 3.13 -4.10
N MET A 83 4.48 4.26 -4.56
CA MET A 83 4.59 4.68 -5.95
C MET A 83 5.14 6.09 -6.05
N SER A 84 5.85 6.36 -7.15
CA SER A 84 6.22 7.74 -7.45
C SER A 84 4.97 8.53 -7.84
N PRO A 85 5.03 9.87 -7.72
CA PRO A 85 3.87 10.68 -8.13
C PRO A 85 3.48 10.43 -9.58
N GLU A 86 4.47 10.27 -10.46
CA GLU A 86 4.22 10.04 -11.88
C GLU A 86 3.48 8.73 -12.12
N TYR A 87 3.95 7.67 -11.48
CA TYR A 87 3.33 6.36 -11.65
C TYR A 87 1.95 6.31 -11.03
N ARG A 88 1.76 7.02 -9.92
CA ARG A 88 0.46 7.05 -9.28
C ARG A 88 -0.59 7.71 -10.18
N THR A 89 -0.19 8.77 -10.89
CA THR A 89 -1.08 9.42 -11.86
C THR A 89 -1.30 8.55 -13.08
N LEU A 90 -0.22 7.95 -13.59
CA LEU A 90 -0.27 7.17 -14.83
C LEU A 90 -1.17 5.94 -14.70
N TYR A 91 -1.02 5.20 -13.61
CA TYR A 91 -1.75 3.94 -13.45
C TYR A 91 -3.05 4.09 -12.69
N ASN A 92 -3.16 5.12 -11.85
CA ASN A 92 -4.40 5.49 -11.17
C ASN A 92 -5.17 4.30 -10.59
N ILE A 93 -4.45 3.42 -9.89
CA ILE A 93 -5.08 2.22 -9.34
C ILE A 93 -6.10 2.55 -8.26
N GLU A 94 -5.98 3.72 -7.64
CA GLU A 94 -6.93 4.11 -6.61
C GLU A 94 -8.33 4.33 -7.18
N GLU A 95 -8.45 4.81 -8.42
CA GLU A 95 -9.75 4.94 -9.04
C GLU A 95 -10.39 3.57 -9.26
N PHE A 96 -9.59 2.62 -9.74
CA PHE A 96 -10.05 1.24 -9.91
C PHE A 96 -10.54 0.66 -8.59
N LEU A 97 -9.79 0.87 -7.51
CA LEU A 97 -10.15 0.33 -6.21
C LEU A 97 -11.39 1.02 -5.65
N GLN A 98 -11.51 2.32 -5.85
CA GLN A 98 -12.68 3.05 -5.40
C GLN A 98 -13.94 2.54 -6.09
N GLU A 99 -13.86 2.26 -7.38
CA GLU A 99 -14.99 1.73 -8.13
C GLU A 99 -15.40 0.36 -7.60
N ARG A 100 -14.42 -0.50 -7.31
CA ARG A 100 -14.71 -1.82 -6.75
C ARG A 100 -15.36 -1.71 -5.39
N GLU A 101 -14.86 -0.80 -4.56
CA GLU A 101 -15.37 -0.59 -3.22
C GLU A 101 -16.81 -0.09 -3.27
N ALA A 102 -17.08 0.87 -4.17
CA ALA A 102 -18.39 1.48 -4.30
C ALA A 102 -19.42 0.54 -4.95
N ASN A 103 -18.96 -0.36 -5.82
CA ASN A 103 -19.84 -1.24 -6.57
C ASN A 103 -20.14 -2.55 -5.87
N ASN A 104 -19.81 -2.64 -4.63
CA ASN A 104 -20.09 -3.84 -3.88
C ASN A 104 -21.57 -3.95 -3.59
N THR A 105 -22.15 -5.05 -3.96
CA THR A 105 -23.56 -5.30 -3.67
C THR A 105 -23.75 -6.59 -2.88
#